data_00b611c15c7369cf62efe5daff2ad77b
#
_entry.id   00b611c15c7369cf62efe5daff2ad77b
#
_cell.length_a   1.000
_cell.length_b   1.000
_cell.length_c   1.000
_cell.angle_alpha   90.00
_cell.angle_beta   90.00
_cell.angle_gamma   90.00
#
_symmetry.space_group_name_H-M   'P 1'
#
loop_
_entity.id
_entity.type
_entity.pdbx_description
1 polymer ?
#
loop_
_entity_poly.entity_id
_entity_poly.type
_entity_poly.pdbx_seq_one_letter_code
_entity_poly.pdbx_strand_id
1 'polypeptide(L)'
;MTIQECYASIGGDFEGVMSRLMKPSSVAKFTLMFPMDDSFSSLKKAYEAGEIRPAFLAAHSLKGMAVNLGFTDLYRAASIVTEEYRDGEVSDRIDEEMKQCEAEYEKVIQAIAAYAADRTDA
;
A
#
# COMPACT_ATOMS: atom_id res chain seq x y z
N MET A 1 -17.06 12.47 -3.34
CA MET A 1 -15.76 12.06 -3.94
C MET A 1 -15.95 10.85 -4.84
N THR A 2 -15.40 10.90 -6.05
CA THR A 2 -15.37 9.73 -6.95
C THR A 2 -14.10 8.92 -6.69
N ILE A 3 -14.07 7.70 -7.24
CA ILE A 3 -12.85 6.87 -7.14
C ILE A 3 -11.67 7.54 -7.85
N GLN A 4 -11.91 8.24 -8.97
CA GLN A 4 -10.87 8.99 -9.65
C GLN A 4 -10.29 10.09 -8.76
N GLU A 5 -11.15 10.80 -8.04
CA GLU A 5 -10.73 11.85 -7.11
C GLU A 5 -9.93 11.27 -5.93
N CYS A 6 -10.32 10.08 -5.45
CA CYS A 6 -9.57 9.37 -4.41
C CYS A 6 -8.13 9.12 -4.89
N TYR A 7 -7.98 8.55 -6.09
CA TYR A 7 -6.66 8.29 -6.67
C TYR A 7 -5.86 9.57 -6.90
N ALA A 8 -6.51 10.63 -7.36
CA ALA A 8 -5.83 11.91 -7.57
C ALA A 8 -5.27 12.47 -6.27
N SER A 9 -5.98 12.28 -5.14
CA SER A 9 -5.56 12.80 -3.85
C SER A 9 -4.28 12.16 -3.31
N ILE A 10 -3.93 10.97 -3.79
CA ILE A 10 -2.71 10.25 -3.37
C ILE A 10 -1.70 10.07 -4.49
N GLY A 11 -1.92 10.72 -5.64
CA GLY A 11 -1.03 10.56 -6.78
C GLY A 11 -0.99 9.14 -7.34
N GLY A 12 -2.11 8.41 -7.23
CA GLY A 12 -2.18 7.03 -7.69
C GLY A 12 -2.32 6.91 -9.19
N ASP A 13 -2.02 5.72 -9.70
CA ASP A 13 -2.09 5.41 -11.14
C ASP A 13 -3.45 4.80 -11.48
N PHE A 14 -4.46 5.66 -11.57
CA PHE A 14 -5.83 5.22 -11.86
C PHE A 14 -5.92 4.54 -13.22
N GLU A 15 -5.26 5.09 -14.23
CA GLU A 15 -5.32 4.53 -15.59
C GLU A 15 -4.70 3.13 -15.67
N GLY A 16 -3.59 2.90 -14.96
CA GLY A 16 -2.96 1.59 -14.88
C GLY A 16 -3.88 0.56 -14.25
N VAL A 17 -4.56 0.92 -13.16
CA VAL A 17 -5.52 0.03 -12.50
C VAL A 17 -6.69 -0.25 -13.43
N MET A 18 -7.23 0.78 -14.10
CA MET A 18 -8.33 0.64 -15.05
C MET A 18 -7.97 -0.30 -16.19
N SER A 19 -6.72 -0.29 -16.66
CA SER A 19 -6.31 -1.18 -17.75
C SER A 19 -6.38 -2.66 -17.33
N ARG A 20 -6.24 -2.93 -16.04
CA ARG A 20 -6.31 -4.30 -15.49
C ARG A 20 -7.73 -4.70 -15.08
N LEU A 21 -8.45 -3.80 -14.40
CA LEU A 21 -9.76 -4.11 -13.82
C LEU A 21 -10.93 -3.72 -14.72
N MET A 22 -10.69 -2.92 -15.75
CA MET A 22 -11.61 -2.62 -16.82
C MET A 22 -12.81 -1.72 -16.47
N LYS A 23 -13.19 -1.64 -15.19
CA LYS A 23 -14.38 -0.88 -14.74
C LYS A 23 -14.07 -0.04 -13.51
N PRO A 24 -14.53 1.22 -13.43
CA PRO A 24 -14.37 2.03 -12.23
C PRO A 24 -15.00 1.38 -10.99
N SER A 25 -16.12 0.65 -11.16
CA SER A 25 -16.76 -0.05 -10.04
C SER A 25 -15.89 -1.16 -9.47
N SER A 26 -15.12 -1.85 -10.31
CA SER A 26 -14.16 -2.86 -9.86
C SER A 26 -12.98 -2.23 -9.13
N VAL A 27 -12.47 -1.09 -9.65
CA VAL A 27 -11.42 -0.35 -8.97
C VAL A 27 -11.88 0.08 -7.58
N ALA A 28 -13.09 0.66 -7.49
CA ALA A 28 -13.68 1.08 -6.22
C ALA A 28 -13.81 -0.09 -5.24
N LYS A 29 -14.31 -1.23 -5.72
CA LYS A 29 -14.49 -2.43 -4.90
C LYS A 29 -13.18 -2.87 -4.27
N PHE A 30 -12.14 -3.07 -5.08
CA PHE A 30 -10.85 -3.56 -4.58
C PHE A 30 -10.14 -2.52 -3.72
N THR A 31 -10.27 -1.24 -4.06
CA THR A 31 -9.72 -0.15 -3.24
C THR A 31 -10.35 -0.15 -1.85
N LEU A 32 -11.67 -0.29 -1.76
CA LEU A 32 -12.38 -0.34 -0.48
C LEU A 32 -12.04 -1.58 0.35
N MET A 33 -11.56 -2.64 -0.28
CA MET A 33 -11.12 -3.85 0.42
C MET A 33 -9.70 -3.73 0.98
N PHE A 34 -8.89 -2.82 0.45
CA PHE A 34 -7.48 -2.72 0.84
C PHE A 34 -7.26 -2.52 2.34
N PRO A 35 -8.05 -1.71 3.07
CA PRO A 35 -7.85 -1.55 4.51
C PRO A 35 -7.99 -2.85 5.32
N MET A 36 -8.63 -3.87 4.77
CA MET A 36 -8.77 -5.18 5.42
C MET A 36 -7.58 -6.10 5.17
N ASP A 37 -6.67 -5.74 4.26
CA ASP A 37 -5.46 -6.51 4.01
C ASP A 37 -4.51 -6.38 5.19
N ASP A 38 -3.91 -7.49 5.61
CA ASP A 38 -3.08 -7.53 6.81
C ASP A 38 -1.57 -7.40 6.53
N SER A 39 -1.17 -7.14 5.29
CA SER A 39 0.25 -7.10 4.91
C SER A 39 1.03 -6.06 5.71
N PHE A 40 0.49 -4.85 5.86
CA PHE A 40 1.20 -3.80 6.60
C PHE A 40 1.28 -4.13 8.08
N SER A 41 0.19 -4.58 8.71
CA SER A 41 0.21 -4.93 10.13
C SER A 41 1.16 -6.10 10.40
N SER A 42 1.22 -7.08 9.51
CA SER A 42 2.17 -8.19 9.61
C SER A 42 3.61 -7.71 9.48
N LEU A 43 3.86 -6.79 8.54
CA LEU A 43 5.18 -6.18 8.37
C LEU A 43 5.61 -5.45 9.64
N LYS A 44 4.73 -4.63 10.19
CA LYS A 44 5.04 -3.84 11.39
C LYS A 44 5.37 -4.74 12.57
N LYS A 45 4.59 -5.81 12.77
CA LYS A 45 4.84 -6.78 13.85
C LYS A 45 6.20 -7.47 13.68
N ALA A 46 6.50 -7.93 12.47
CA ALA A 46 7.76 -8.60 12.20
C ALA A 46 8.95 -7.65 12.37
N TYR A 47 8.81 -6.41 11.90
CA TYR A 47 9.82 -5.38 12.09
C TYR A 47 10.10 -5.13 13.58
N GLU A 48 9.05 -4.94 14.38
CA GLU A 48 9.18 -4.69 15.81
C GLU A 48 9.79 -5.87 16.55
N ALA A 49 9.52 -7.09 16.08
CA ALA A 49 10.05 -8.32 16.68
C ALA A 49 11.45 -8.68 16.16
N GLY A 50 11.97 -7.97 15.17
CA GLY A 50 13.26 -8.28 14.56
C GLY A 50 13.27 -9.56 13.74
N GLU A 51 12.12 -9.99 13.23
CA GLU A 51 11.95 -11.22 12.46
C GLU A 51 12.14 -10.95 10.97
N ILE A 52 13.31 -11.29 10.44
CA ILE A 52 13.71 -10.92 9.08
C ILE A 52 12.86 -11.58 8.00
N ARG A 53 12.70 -12.90 8.03
CA ARG A 53 11.96 -13.61 6.99
C ARG A 53 10.48 -13.24 6.96
N PRO A 54 9.77 -13.21 8.09
CA PRO A 54 8.39 -12.74 8.09
C PRO A 54 8.24 -11.30 7.61
N ALA A 55 9.18 -10.42 7.96
CA ALA A 55 9.17 -9.03 7.49
C ALA A 55 9.33 -8.96 5.97
N PHE A 56 10.25 -9.74 5.41
CA PHE A 56 10.42 -9.80 3.96
C PHE A 56 9.13 -10.23 3.26
N LEU A 57 8.50 -11.31 3.73
CA LEU A 57 7.28 -11.83 3.11
C LEU A 57 6.14 -10.83 3.18
N ALA A 58 5.97 -10.16 4.32
CA ALA A 58 4.92 -9.16 4.49
C ALA A 58 5.17 -7.92 3.63
N ALA A 59 6.42 -7.44 3.57
CA ALA A 59 6.77 -6.30 2.71
C ALA A 59 6.55 -6.61 1.23
N HIS A 60 6.94 -7.83 0.81
CA HIS A 60 6.73 -8.29 -0.57
C HIS A 60 5.24 -8.34 -0.92
N SER A 61 4.41 -8.84 0.01
CA SER A 61 2.97 -8.88 -0.17
C SER A 61 2.38 -7.47 -0.28
N LEU A 62 2.78 -6.56 0.60
CA LEU A 62 2.32 -5.16 0.57
C LEU A 62 2.72 -4.49 -0.76
N LYS A 63 3.94 -4.69 -1.20
CA LYS A 63 4.43 -4.19 -2.48
C LYS A 63 3.55 -4.66 -3.63
N GLY A 64 3.21 -5.95 -3.66
CA GLY A 64 2.35 -6.53 -4.69
C GLY A 64 0.96 -5.92 -4.69
N MET A 65 0.34 -5.77 -3.51
CA MET A 65 -0.96 -5.13 -3.38
C MET A 65 -0.93 -3.68 -3.86
N ALA A 66 0.10 -2.94 -3.45
CA ALA A 66 0.23 -1.53 -3.80
C ALA A 66 0.39 -1.32 -5.31
N VAL A 67 1.21 -2.13 -5.98
CA VAL A 67 1.39 -1.98 -7.43
C VAL A 67 0.12 -2.38 -8.18
N ASN A 68 -0.56 -3.44 -7.75
CA ASN A 68 -1.79 -3.90 -8.41
C ASN A 68 -2.92 -2.87 -8.29
N LEU A 69 -2.99 -2.15 -7.19
CA LEU A 69 -4.00 -1.12 -6.97
C LEU A 69 -3.54 0.28 -7.37
N GLY A 70 -2.34 0.42 -7.93
CA GLY A 70 -1.85 1.70 -8.43
C GLY A 70 -1.51 2.72 -7.34
N PHE A 71 -1.19 2.25 -6.13
CA PHE A 71 -0.74 3.11 -5.03
C PHE A 71 0.77 3.33 -5.17
N THR A 72 1.15 4.21 -6.08
CA THR A 72 2.52 4.36 -6.57
C THR A 72 3.53 4.68 -5.47
N ASP A 73 3.22 5.64 -4.60
CA ASP A 73 4.16 6.05 -3.55
C ASP A 73 4.31 4.96 -2.49
N LEU A 74 3.21 4.28 -2.13
CA LEU A 74 3.26 3.15 -1.21
C LEU A 74 4.06 1.99 -1.83
N TYR A 75 3.87 1.74 -3.11
CA TYR A 75 4.64 0.72 -3.82
C TYR A 75 6.15 0.98 -3.72
N ARG A 76 6.57 2.22 -3.94
CA ARG A 76 7.99 2.59 -3.86
C ARG A 76 8.54 2.37 -2.46
N ALA A 77 7.82 2.83 -1.44
CA ALA A 77 8.25 2.67 -0.04
C ALA A 77 8.31 1.21 0.37
N ALA A 78 7.28 0.42 0.01
CA ALA A 78 7.25 -1.02 0.30
C ALA A 78 8.36 -1.77 -0.45
N SER A 79 8.69 -1.35 -1.67
CA SER A 79 9.79 -1.94 -2.44
C SER A 79 11.13 -1.75 -1.75
N ILE A 80 11.38 -0.56 -1.21
CA ILE A 80 12.62 -0.26 -0.48
C ILE A 80 12.73 -1.15 0.76
N VAL A 81 11.65 -1.30 1.53
CA VAL A 81 11.63 -2.18 2.71
C VAL A 81 11.84 -3.64 2.30
N THR A 82 11.20 -4.07 1.22
CA THR A 82 11.35 -5.44 0.72
C THR A 82 12.82 -5.75 0.40
N GLU A 83 13.49 -4.84 -0.31
CA GLU A 83 14.90 -5.03 -0.68
C GLU A 83 15.80 -5.03 0.56
N GLU A 84 15.48 -4.20 1.58
CA GLU A 84 16.25 -4.16 2.81
C GLU A 84 16.27 -5.51 3.53
N TYR A 85 15.16 -6.26 3.46
CA TYR A 85 15.03 -7.57 4.11
C TYR A 85 15.43 -8.75 3.24
N ARG A 86 15.66 -8.53 1.93
CA ARG A 86 15.81 -9.63 0.96
C ARG A 86 16.95 -10.60 1.31
N ASP A 87 18.12 -10.08 1.63
CA ASP A 87 19.33 -10.89 1.81
C ASP A 87 19.60 -11.27 3.27
N GLY A 88 18.70 -10.93 4.18
CA GLY A 88 18.84 -11.25 5.58
C GLY A 88 19.80 -10.34 6.35
N GLU A 89 20.41 -9.36 5.69
CA GLU A 89 21.28 -8.38 6.30
C GLU A 89 20.61 -7.03 6.27
N VAL A 90 20.04 -6.64 7.42
CA VAL A 90 19.25 -5.41 7.52
C VAL A 90 20.16 -4.26 7.93
N SER A 91 20.18 -3.18 7.14
CA SER A 91 20.99 -2.01 7.45
C SER A 91 20.33 -1.12 8.49
N ASP A 92 21.07 -0.14 9.00
CA ASP A 92 20.57 0.83 9.97
C ASP A 92 19.58 1.83 9.35
N ARG A 93 19.37 1.78 8.03
CA ARG A 93 18.34 2.59 7.36
C ARG A 93 16.93 2.06 7.57
N ILE A 94 16.75 0.85 8.10
CA ILE A 94 15.45 0.20 8.21
C ILE A 94 14.44 1.04 9.00
N ASP A 95 14.86 1.69 10.08
CA ASP A 95 13.94 2.47 10.91
C ASP A 95 13.33 3.64 10.12
N GLU A 96 14.14 4.34 9.34
CA GLU A 96 13.65 5.45 8.50
C GLU A 96 12.82 4.93 7.34
N GLU A 97 13.22 3.82 6.74
CA GLU A 97 12.49 3.19 5.64
C GLU A 97 11.11 2.71 6.09
N MET A 98 11.03 2.13 7.29
CA MET A 98 9.74 1.72 7.87
C MET A 98 8.86 2.92 8.19
N LYS A 99 9.45 3.99 8.72
CA LYS A 99 8.73 5.23 9.01
C LYS A 99 8.11 5.81 7.74
N GLN A 100 8.88 5.84 6.65
CA GLN A 100 8.40 6.33 5.36
C GLN A 100 7.29 5.43 4.80
N CYS A 101 7.45 4.11 4.91
CA CYS A 101 6.45 3.16 4.46
C CYS A 101 5.13 3.33 5.24
N GLU A 102 5.20 3.50 6.55
CA GLU A 102 4.03 3.75 7.39
C GLU A 102 3.33 5.05 6.99
N ALA A 103 4.09 6.11 6.73
CA ALA A 103 3.52 7.39 6.30
C ALA A 103 2.76 7.25 4.98
N GLU A 104 3.32 6.54 4.02
CA GLU A 104 2.66 6.32 2.74
C GLU A 104 1.43 5.41 2.89
N TYR A 105 1.52 4.39 3.73
CA TYR A 105 0.38 3.52 4.03
C TYR A 105 -0.77 4.32 4.65
N GLU A 106 -0.47 5.15 5.66
CA GLU A 106 -1.48 5.97 6.33
C GLU A 106 -2.16 6.95 5.36
N LYS A 107 -1.39 7.53 4.44
CA LYS A 107 -1.95 8.42 3.42
C LYS A 107 -3.00 7.70 2.57
N VAL A 108 -2.70 6.46 2.15
CA VAL A 108 -3.65 5.65 1.38
C VAL A 108 -4.88 5.31 2.21
N ILE A 109 -4.69 4.86 3.45
CA ILE A 109 -5.80 4.50 4.34
C ILE A 109 -6.72 5.69 4.59
N GLN A 110 -6.16 6.87 4.84
CA GLN A 110 -6.96 8.09 5.06
C GLN A 110 -7.73 8.50 3.81
N ALA A 111 -7.12 8.38 2.63
CA ALA A 111 -7.80 8.68 1.37
C ALA A 111 -8.96 7.71 1.11
N ILE A 112 -8.75 6.42 1.39
CA ILE A 112 -9.81 5.42 1.23
C ILE A 112 -10.96 5.68 2.22
N ALA A 113 -10.64 6.04 3.46
CA ALA A 113 -11.66 6.37 4.47
C ALA A 113 -12.48 7.59 4.05
N ALA A 114 -11.83 8.62 3.52
CA ALA A 114 -12.51 9.82 3.01
C ALA A 114 -13.42 9.47 1.83
N TYR A 115 -12.93 8.64 0.91
CA TYR A 115 -13.73 8.17 -0.21
C TYR A 115 -14.95 7.37 0.25
N ALA A 116 -14.76 6.43 1.18
CA ALA A 116 -15.85 5.60 1.71
C ALA A 116 -16.93 6.44 2.38
N ALA A 117 -16.54 7.51 3.08
CA ALA A 117 -17.47 8.39 3.79
C ALA A 117 -18.24 9.33 2.87
N ASP A 118 -17.69 9.64 1.69
CA ASP A 118 -18.23 10.68 0.80
C ASP A 118 -18.27 10.22 -0.66
N ARG A 119 -18.64 8.95 -0.88
CA ARG A 119 -18.77 8.42 -2.24
C ARG A 119 -19.91 9.10 -2.98
N THR A 120 -19.62 9.51 -4.23
CA THR A 120 -20.61 10.05 -5.15
C THR A 120 -20.79 9.19 -6.39
N ASP A 121 -19.87 8.26 -6.64
CA ASP A 121 -20.05 7.25 -7.70
C ASP A 121 -20.84 6.07 -7.16
N ALA A 122 -21.81 5.63 -7.90
CA ALA A 122 -22.69 4.53 -7.49
C ALA A 122 -22.03 3.16 -7.70
#